data_2e4a6a3b5074c144384b5bc5ac0782b3
#
_entry.id   2e4a6a3b5074c144384b5bc5ac0782b3
#
_cell.length_a   1.000
_cell.length_b   1.000
_cell.length_c   1.000
_cell.angle_alpha   90.00
_cell.angle_beta   90.00
_cell.angle_gamma   90.00
#
_symmetry.space_group_name_H-M   'P 1'
#
loop_
_entity.id
_entity.type
_entity.pdbx_description
1 polymer ?
#
loop_
_entity_poly.entity_id
_entity_poly.type
_entity_poly.pdbx_seq_one_letter_code
_entity_poly.pdbx_strand_id
1 'polypeptide(L)'
;MAVHVGTSGWSYDHWTNVLYPPGLPPRQRLDHYLPHFRTTELNASYYRWPRDAAFASWRRRLPEGFRLSVKAPGLLTHVRRLYAPERWLARIGRALGRLGERRGVLLVQLSPEFPVDEARLGYFLAQVPAGLAVAVEMRHPSWHRESVLALLERHGAAYCVMSGAGLPCVLRATAGFVYARLHGPDPRHLYAGSYSDDDLRWWAERVREWTATGRDVFVYFNNDGEGNAVRNARTLRWFVGE
;
A
#
# COMPACT_ATOMS: atom_id res chain seq x y z
N MET A 1 2.83 18.89 0.69
CA MET A 1 2.55 17.53 1.16
C MET A 1 1.26 17.07 0.51
N ALA A 2 1.22 15.83 0.04
CA ALA A 2 0.05 15.28 -0.62
C ALA A 2 -0.55 14.14 0.23
N VAL A 3 -1.88 14.06 0.24
CA VAL A 3 -2.61 12.93 0.81
C VAL A 3 -3.09 12.06 -0.33
N HIS A 4 -2.97 10.75 -0.21
CA HIS A 4 -3.34 9.76 -1.20
C HIS A 4 -4.17 8.67 -0.52
N VAL A 5 -5.50 8.78 -0.59
CA VAL A 5 -6.41 7.78 -0.03
C VAL A 5 -7.04 6.97 -1.16
N GLY A 6 -6.95 5.65 -1.06
CA GLY A 6 -7.49 4.73 -2.06
C GLY A 6 -7.71 3.34 -1.51
N THR A 7 -7.79 2.37 -2.41
CA THR A 7 -8.06 0.98 -2.08
C THR A 7 -6.90 0.06 -2.48
N SER A 8 -6.80 -1.08 -1.81
CA SER A 8 -5.89 -2.15 -2.15
C SER A 8 -6.50 -2.99 -3.27
N GLY A 9 -6.21 -2.61 -4.51
CA GLY A 9 -6.84 -3.12 -5.73
C GLY A 9 -8.01 -2.28 -6.21
N TRP A 10 -8.43 -2.57 -7.45
CA TRP A 10 -9.56 -1.87 -8.11
C TRP A 10 -10.46 -2.81 -8.89
N SER A 11 -10.21 -4.11 -8.95
CA SER A 11 -10.97 -5.01 -9.82
C SER A 11 -11.55 -6.19 -9.04
N TYR A 12 -12.67 -5.93 -8.39
CA TYR A 12 -13.43 -6.90 -7.61
C TYR A 12 -14.86 -7.00 -8.10
N ASP A 13 -15.39 -8.21 -8.25
CA ASP A 13 -16.75 -8.46 -8.76
C ASP A 13 -17.82 -7.97 -7.77
N HIS A 14 -17.57 -8.11 -6.49
CA HIS A 14 -18.47 -7.68 -5.41
C HIS A 14 -18.55 -6.15 -5.23
N TRP A 15 -17.80 -5.36 -6.00
CA TRP A 15 -17.99 -3.91 -6.07
C TRP A 15 -19.04 -3.47 -7.08
N THR A 16 -19.70 -4.43 -7.75
CA THR A 16 -20.90 -4.17 -8.56
C THR A 16 -21.98 -3.55 -7.68
N ASN A 17 -22.65 -2.50 -8.16
CA ASN A 17 -23.58 -1.64 -7.44
C ASN A 17 -23.00 -0.81 -6.29
N VAL A 18 -21.68 -0.89 -6.01
CA VAL A 18 -20.99 0.00 -5.05
C VAL A 18 -20.13 1.02 -5.79
N LEU A 19 -19.27 0.55 -6.67
CA LEU A 19 -18.42 1.38 -7.51
C LEU A 19 -18.70 1.16 -8.99
N TYR A 20 -19.03 -0.07 -9.41
CA TYR A 20 -19.22 -0.43 -10.80
C TYR A 20 -20.69 -0.69 -11.13
N PRO A 21 -21.17 -0.23 -12.30
CA PRO A 21 -22.47 -0.62 -12.79
C PRO A 21 -22.49 -2.12 -13.13
N PRO A 22 -23.68 -2.76 -13.10
CA PRO A 22 -23.84 -4.13 -13.56
C PRO A 22 -23.30 -4.33 -14.98
N GLY A 23 -22.64 -5.45 -15.23
CA GLY A 23 -22.11 -5.81 -16.55
C GLY A 23 -20.83 -5.10 -16.97
N LEU A 24 -20.23 -4.22 -16.15
CA LEU A 24 -18.96 -3.57 -16.48
C LEU A 24 -17.83 -4.62 -16.56
N PRO A 25 -17.21 -4.81 -17.74
CA PRO A 25 -16.15 -5.79 -17.89
C PRO A 25 -14.89 -5.42 -17.11
N PRO A 26 -14.13 -6.40 -16.56
CA PRO A 26 -12.94 -6.12 -15.73
C PRO A 26 -11.92 -5.20 -16.37
N ARG A 27 -11.74 -5.25 -17.71
CA ARG A 27 -10.82 -4.39 -18.45
C ARG A 27 -11.15 -2.88 -18.38
N GLN A 28 -12.39 -2.54 -18.10
CA GLN A 28 -12.88 -1.15 -18.01
C GLN A 28 -12.92 -0.64 -16.56
N ARG A 29 -12.77 -1.52 -15.57
CA ARG A 29 -12.88 -1.15 -14.15
C ARG A 29 -11.86 -0.10 -13.71
N LEU A 30 -10.64 -0.13 -14.26
CA LEU A 30 -9.67 0.91 -13.95
C LEU A 30 -10.16 2.28 -14.41
N ASP A 31 -10.64 2.42 -15.65
CA ASP A 31 -11.12 3.71 -16.16
C ASP A 31 -12.32 4.22 -15.36
N HIS A 32 -13.16 3.29 -14.86
CA HIS A 32 -14.28 3.65 -14.00
C HIS A 32 -13.85 4.01 -12.56
N TYR A 33 -12.71 3.49 -12.08
CA TYR A 33 -12.14 3.79 -10.77
C TYR A 33 -11.50 5.19 -10.72
N LEU A 34 -10.85 5.62 -11.81
CA LEU A 34 -10.04 6.85 -11.87
C LEU A 34 -10.78 8.14 -11.51
N PRO A 35 -12.09 8.35 -11.85
CA PRO A 35 -12.82 9.53 -11.41
C PRO A 35 -13.03 9.63 -9.90
N HIS A 36 -12.96 8.48 -9.20
CA HIS A 36 -13.27 8.40 -7.78
C HIS A 36 -12.04 8.49 -6.87
N PHE A 37 -10.86 8.08 -7.36
CA PHE A 37 -9.64 8.01 -6.56
C PHE A 37 -8.43 8.45 -7.37
N ARG A 38 -7.46 9.07 -6.69
CA ARG A 38 -6.19 9.50 -7.30
C ARG A 38 -5.02 8.56 -6.99
N THR A 39 -5.29 7.45 -6.30
CA THR A 39 -4.30 6.43 -5.98
C THR A 39 -4.96 5.06 -5.84
N THR A 40 -4.17 4.01 -6.05
CA THR A 40 -4.52 2.64 -5.70
C THR A 40 -3.26 1.82 -5.44
N GLU A 41 -3.40 0.72 -4.71
CA GLU A 41 -2.34 -0.28 -4.51
C GLU A 41 -2.59 -1.49 -5.40
N LEU A 42 -1.65 -1.83 -6.27
CA LEU A 42 -1.74 -3.03 -7.11
C LEU A 42 -1.37 -4.27 -6.29
N ASN A 43 -2.35 -5.05 -5.89
CA ASN A 43 -2.18 -6.30 -5.13
C ASN A 43 -1.94 -7.53 -6.02
N ALA A 44 -2.47 -7.55 -7.24
CA ALA A 44 -2.33 -8.69 -8.16
C ALA A 44 -0.87 -9.02 -8.49
N SER A 45 0.04 -8.04 -8.38
CA SER A 45 1.49 -8.20 -8.56
C SER A 45 2.14 -9.17 -7.56
N TYR A 46 1.52 -9.38 -6.40
CA TYR A 46 1.94 -10.36 -5.41
C TYR A 46 1.87 -11.79 -5.94
N TYR A 47 0.80 -12.12 -6.65
CA TYR A 47 0.56 -13.46 -7.20
C TYR A 47 1.28 -13.65 -8.52
N ARG A 48 1.21 -12.65 -9.39
CA ARG A 48 1.85 -12.67 -10.70
C ARG A 48 2.39 -11.29 -11.05
N TRP A 49 3.72 -11.18 -11.16
CA TRP A 49 4.36 -9.92 -11.56
C TRP A 49 3.97 -9.53 -12.99
N PRO A 50 3.43 -8.34 -13.22
CA PRO A 50 3.02 -7.91 -14.55
C PRO A 50 4.19 -7.78 -15.51
N ARG A 51 3.90 -7.89 -16.82
CA ARG A 51 4.88 -7.59 -17.86
C ARG A 51 5.16 -6.08 -17.90
N ASP A 52 6.35 -5.71 -18.32
CA ASP A 52 6.77 -4.29 -18.45
C ASP A 52 5.79 -3.44 -19.28
N ALA A 53 5.21 -4.04 -20.35
CA ALA A 53 4.20 -3.38 -21.18
C ALA A 53 2.93 -2.97 -20.41
N ALA A 54 2.58 -3.70 -19.34
CA ALA A 54 1.44 -3.34 -18.51
C ALA A 54 1.69 -2.02 -17.75
N PHE A 55 2.89 -1.84 -17.19
CA PHE A 55 3.27 -0.59 -16.52
C PHE A 55 3.28 0.59 -17.49
N ALA A 56 3.79 0.41 -18.71
CA ALA A 56 3.73 1.44 -19.75
C ALA A 56 2.28 1.75 -20.18
N SER A 57 1.40 0.74 -20.23
CA SER A 57 -0.02 0.94 -20.49
C SER A 57 -0.71 1.71 -19.37
N TRP A 58 -0.45 1.38 -18.11
CA TRP A 58 -0.97 2.12 -16.96
C TRP A 58 -0.51 3.57 -16.97
N ARG A 59 0.79 3.86 -17.24
CA ARG A 59 1.27 5.25 -17.37
C ARG A 59 0.43 6.08 -18.33
N ARG A 60 0.01 5.52 -19.48
CA ARG A 60 -0.81 6.23 -20.46
C ARG A 60 -2.27 6.43 -20.02
N ARG A 61 -2.81 5.50 -19.21
CA ARG A 61 -4.21 5.55 -18.76
C ARG A 61 -4.40 6.35 -17.47
N LEU A 62 -3.39 6.34 -16.59
CA LEU A 62 -3.46 7.04 -15.31
C LEU A 62 -3.34 8.56 -15.54
N PRO A 63 -4.26 9.37 -14.98
CA PRO A 63 -4.21 10.82 -15.10
C PRO A 63 -2.98 11.40 -14.40
N GLU A 64 -2.71 12.66 -14.69
CA GLU A 64 -1.68 13.43 -13.99
C GLU A 64 -2.01 13.48 -12.48
N GLY A 65 -0.98 13.43 -11.64
CA GLY A 65 -1.12 13.39 -10.19
C GLY A 65 -1.54 12.04 -9.60
N PHE A 66 -1.95 11.07 -10.40
CA PHE A 66 -2.28 9.74 -9.90
C PHE A 66 -1.03 9.00 -9.40
N ARG A 67 -1.15 8.26 -8.30
CA ARG A 67 -0.09 7.42 -7.74
C ARG A 67 -0.50 5.95 -7.72
N LEU A 68 0.27 5.10 -8.43
CA LEU A 68 0.09 3.65 -8.41
C LEU A 68 1.15 3.03 -7.52
N SER A 69 0.78 2.64 -6.30
CA SER A 69 1.60 1.81 -5.43
C SER A 69 1.52 0.36 -5.85
N VAL A 70 2.57 -0.41 -5.62
CA VAL A 70 2.67 -1.79 -6.13
C VAL A 70 3.18 -2.71 -5.04
N LYS A 71 2.46 -3.79 -4.79
CA LYS A 71 2.89 -4.82 -3.83
C LYS A 71 3.97 -5.71 -4.46
N ALA A 72 5.05 -5.93 -3.74
CA ALA A 72 6.14 -6.80 -4.17
C ALA A 72 5.67 -8.26 -4.36
N PRO A 73 6.30 -9.04 -5.25
CA PRO A 73 5.91 -10.43 -5.51
C PRO A 73 6.07 -11.31 -4.27
N GLY A 74 5.12 -12.20 -4.02
CA GLY A 74 5.15 -13.16 -2.91
C GLY A 74 6.36 -14.09 -2.96
N LEU A 75 6.88 -14.39 -4.15
CA LEU A 75 8.11 -15.16 -4.29
C LEU A 75 9.31 -14.46 -3.63
N LEU A 76 9.43 -13.13 -3.74
CA LEU A 76 10.50 -12.37 -3.08
C LEU A 76 10.26 -12.27 -1.56
N THR A 77 9.04 -11.95 -1.16
CA THR A 77 8.74 -11.55 0.21
C THR A 77 8.39 -12.73 1.14
N HIS A 78 7.60 -13.69 0.66
CA HIS A 78 7.11 -14.81 1.47
C HIS A 78 7.96 -16.07 1.28
N VAL A 79 8.25 -16.45 0.02
CA VAL A 79 8.99 -17.69 -0.26
C VAL A 79 10.48 -17.49 0.02
N ARG A 80 11.10 -16.48 -0.60
CA ARG A 80 12.53 -16.19 -0.45
C ARG A 80 12.86 -15.35 0.79
N ARG A 81 11.86 -14.78 1.45
CA ARG A 81 12.03 -13.97 2.67
C ARG A 81 13.15 -12.95 2.52
N LEU A 82 13.13 -12.20 1.40
CA LEU A 82 14.11 -11.20 0.97
C LEU A 82 15.52 -11.73 0.62
N TYR A 83 15.71 -13.04 0.51
CA TYR A 83 17.01 -13.60 0.12
C TYR A 83 17.32 -13.36 -1.36
N ALA A 84 18.58 -13.00 -1.68
CA ALA A 84 19.08 -12.68 -3.02
C ALA A 84 18.14 -11.75 -3.81
N PRO A 85 17.91 -10.50 -3.34
CA PRO A 85 16.88 -9.61 -3.86
C PRO A 85 17.27 -8.88 -5.16
N GLU A 86 18.54 -8.89 -5.56
CA GLU A 86 19.13 -8.02 -6.58
C GLU A 86 18.39 -8.10 -7.92
N ARG A 87 18.18 -9.33 -8.41
CA ARG A 87 17.48 -9.55 -9.69
C ARG A 87 16.02 -9.10 -9.62
N TRP A 88 15.38 -9.29 -8.47
CA TRP A 88 14.01 -8.82 -8.24
C TRP A 88 13.95 -7.31 -8.18
N LEU A 89 14.82 -6.67 -7.41
CA LEU A 89 14.86 -5.22 -7.28
C LEU A 89 15.20 -4.54 -8.61
N ALA A 90 16.14 -5.08 -9.39
CA ALA A 90 16.43 -4.60 -10.74
C ALA A 90 15.19 -4.70 -11.66
N ARG A 91 14.46 -5.81 -11.63
CA ARG A 91 13.23 -6.00 -12.40
C ARG A 91 12.12 -5.05 -11.95
N ILE A 92 11.90 -4.93 -10.64
CA ILE A 92 10.91 -4.04 -10.03
C ILE A 92 11.24 -2.58 -10.37
N GLY A 93 12.48 -2.16 -10.19
CA GLY A 93 12.93 -0.79 -10.49
C GLY A 93 12.68 -0.40 -11.96
N ARG A 94 13.03 -1.30 -12.91
CA ARG A 94 12.73 -1.07 -14.34
C ARG A 94 11.24 -0.96 -14.62
N ALA A 95 10.43 -1.86 -14.06
CA ALA A 95 8.99 -1.87 -14.28
C ALA A 95 8.32 -0.61 -13.69
N LEU A 96 8.64 -0.27 -12.45
CA LEU A 96 8.10 0.91 -11.78
C LEU A 96 8.62 2.22 -12.41
N GLY A 97 9.85 2.24 -12.95
CA GLY A 97 10.37 3.36 -13.72
C GLY A 97 9.52 3.69 -14.94
N ARG A 98 8.83 2.71 -15.55
CA ARG A 98 7.91 2.93 -16.68
C ARG A 98 6.64 3.70 -16.31
N LEU A 99 6.28 3.76 -15.01
CA LEU A 99 5.17 4.59 -14.53
C LEU A 99 5.51 6.09 -14.54
N GLY A 100 6.81 6.44 -14.53
CA GLY A 100 7.24 7.83 -14.43
C GLY A 100 6.67 8.48 -13.17
N GLU A 101 6.07 9.65 -13.32
CA GLU A 101 5.48 10.43 -12.22
C GLU A 101 4.25 9.77 -11.57
N ARG A 102 3.64 8.77 -12.24
CA ARG A 102 2.50 8.00 -11.66
C ARG A 102 2.99 6.91 -10.70
N ARG A 103 4.29 6.76 -10.52
CA ARG A 103 4.86 5.80 -9.58
C ARG A 103 4.54 6.21 -8.15
N GLY A 104 3.89 5.30 -7.41
CA GLY A 104 3.71 5.35 -5.97
C GLY A 104 4.82 4.60 -5.23
N VAL A 105 4.46 3.93 -4.18
CA VAL A 105 5.36 3.22 -3.25
C VAL A 105 5.41 1.72 -3.59
N LEU A 106 6.57 1.10 -3.44
CA LEU A 106 6.71 -0.35 -3.41
C LEU A 106 6.37 -0.88 -2.02
N LEU A 107 5.27 -1.59 -1.88
CA LEU A 107 4.93 -2.28 -0.64
C LEU A 107 5.65 -3.63 -0.55
N VAL A 108 6.45 -3.82 0.46
CA VAL A 108 7.15 -5.06 0.81
C VAL A 108 6.48 -5.67 2.04
N GLN A 109 5.48 -6.52 1.85
CA GLN A 109 4.83 -7.22 2.95
C GLN A 109 5.60 -8.49 3.29
N LEU A 110 6.08 -8.60 4.53
CA LEU A 110 6.77 -9.80 5.03
C LEU A 110 5.77 -10.86 5.49
N SER A 111 6.14 -12.13 5.31
CA SER A 111 5.32 -13.26 5.75
C SER A 111 5.12 -13.25 7.27
N PRO A 112 3.93 -13.63 7.79
CA PRO A 112 3.72 -13.84 9.21
C PRO A 112 4.60 -14.95 9.79
N GLU A 113 5.14 -15.83 8.96
CA GLU A 113 6.08 -16.91 9.34
C GLU A 113 7.55 -16.48 9.25
N PHE A 114 7.83 -15.21 8.94
CA PHE A 114 9.19 -14.70 8.84
C PHE A 114 9.55 -13.90 10.08
N PRO A 115 10.24 -14.53 11.05
CA PRO A 115 10.72 -13.84 12.25
C PRO A 115 11.78 -12.80 11.89
N VAL A 116 12.07 -11.90 12.82
CA VAL A 116 13.03 -10.82 12.63
C VAL A 116 14.40 -11.34 12.20
N ASP A 117 14.91 -10.74 11.13
CA ASP A 117 16.26 -10.90 10.60
C ASP A 117 16.71 -9.51 10.10
N GLU A 118 17.25 -8.71 11.02
CA GLU A 118 17.64 -7.32 10.76
C GLU A 118 18.77 -7.25 9.73
N ALA A 119 19.69 -8.20 9.74
CA ALA A 119 20.79 -8.26 8.77
C ALA A 119 20.25 -8.43 7.34
N ARG A 120 19.29 -9.33 7.16
CA ARG A 120 18.65 -9.57 5.86
C ARG A 120 17.80 -8.40 5.40
N LEU A 121 17.02 -7.79 6.31
CA LEU A 121 16.26 -6.57 5.99
C LEU A 121 17.20 -5.42 5.60
N GLY A 122 18.27 -5.20 6.37
CA GLY A 122 19.27 -4.17 6.07
C GLY A 122 19.94 -4.39 4.71
N TYR A 123 20.35 -5.64 4.42
CA TYR A 123 20.90 -5.98 3.11
C TYR A 123 19.90 -5.70 1.98
N PHE A 124 18.64 -6.13 2.14
CA PHE A 124 17.58 -5.86 1.16
C PHE A 124 17.41 -4.35 0.92
N LEU A 125 17.29 -3.56 1.99
CA LEU A 125 17.10 -2.11 1.88
C LEU A 125 18.30 -1.42 1.22
N ALA A 126 19.52 -1.87 1.48
CA ALA A 126 20.73 -1.36 0.83
C ALA A 126 20.78 -1.63 -0.68
N GLN A 127 20.07 -2.66 -1.19
CA GLN A 127 19.97 -2.99 -2.61
C GLN A 127 18.81 -2.27 -3.32
N VAL A 128 17.96 -1.54 -2.60
CA VAL A 128 16.84 -0.80 -3.20
C VAL A 128 17.37 0.28 -4.13
N PRO A 129 16.92 0.34 -5.40
CA PRO A 129 17.35 1.38 -6.32
C PRO A 129 17.07 2.80 -5.80
N ALA A 130 18.01 3.70 -6.00
CA ALA A 130 17.85 5.10 -5.59
C ALA A 130 16.55 5.70 -6.14
N GLY A 131 15.85 6.46 -5.32
CA GLY A 131 14.59 7.12 -5.66
C GLY A 131 13.37 6.17 -5.73
N LEU A 132 13.51 4.88 -5.38
CA LEU A 132 12.36 3.98 -5.21
C LEU A 132 11.87 4.04 -3.77
N ALA A 133 10.71 4.66 -3.54
CA ALA A 133 10.06 4.68 -2.24
C ALA A 133 9.59 3.25 -1.85
N VAL A 134 9.94 2.81 -0.65
CA VAL A 134 9.60 1.48 -0.13
C VAL A 134 8.88 1.61 1.19
N ALA A 135 7.78 0.87 1.36
CA ALA A 135 7.12 0.64 2.64
C ALA A 135 7.24 -0.83 3.02
N VAL A 136 7.55 -1.13 4.27
CA VAL A 136 7.69 -2.49 4.77
C VAL A 136 6.56 -2.80 5.74
N GLU A 137 5.73 -3.77 5.39
CA GLU A 137 4.65 -4.28 6.23
C GLU A 137 5.10 -5.54 6.96
N MET A 138 5.12 -5.49 8.27
CA MET A 138 5.66 -6.55 9.13
C MET A 138 4.54 -7.33 9.79
N ARG A 139 4.41 -8.62 9.47
CA ARG A 139 3.32 -9.46 9.96
C ARG A 139 3.69 -10.33 11.15
N HIS A 140 4.96 -10.67 11.33
CA HIS A 140 5.42 -11.42 12.49
C HIS A 140 5.70 -10.48 13.67
N PRO A 141 5.25 -10.76 14.91
CA PRO A 141 5.38 -9.86 16.06
C PRO A 141 6.81 -9.44 16.41
N SER A 142 7.79 -10.31 16.16
CA SER A 142 9.20 -10.04 16.49
C SER A 142 9.82 -8.85 15.74
N TRP A 143 9.20 -8.37 14.66
CA TRP A 143 9.66 -7.22 13.89
C TRP A 143 9.36 -5.87 14.56
N HIS A 144 8.37 -5.80 15.47
CA HIS A 144 7.92 -4.55 16.07
C HIS A 144 8.82 -4.15 17.25
N ARG A 145 10.03 -3.66 16.93
CA ARG A 145 11.05 -3.24 17.91
C ARG A 145 11.79 -2.01 17.40
N GLU A 146 12.35 -1.24 18.32
CA GLU A 146 13.01 0.04 18.01
C GLU A 146 14.21 -0.11 17.06
N SER A 147 15.01 -1.18 17.19
CA SER A 147 16.13 -1.45 16.29
C SER A 147 15.73 -1.58 14.82
N VAL A 148 14.56 -2.20 14.57
CA VAL A 148 14.01 -2.35 13.23
C VAL A 148 13.46 -1.02 12.70
N LEU A 149 12.78 -0.23 13.54
CA LEU A 149 12.30 1.11 13.16
C LEU A 149 13.47 2.02 12.81
N ALA A 150 14.52 2.02 13.62
CA ALA A 150 15.77 2.75 13.34
C ALA A 150 16.47 2.24 12.06
N LEU A 151 16.39 0.94 11.76
CA LEU A 151 16.92 0.39 10.50
C LEU A 151 16.15 0.96 9.30
N LEU A 152 14.81 1.01 9.36
CA LEU A 152 13.99 1.62 8.31
C LEU A 152 14.31 3.11 8.14
N GLU A 153 14.42 3.86 9.23
CA GLU A 153 14.77 5.28 9.22
C GLU A 153 16.12 5.55 8.51
N ARG A 154 17.15 4.77 8.82
CA ARG A 154 18.48 4.90 8.18
C ARG A 154 18.43 4.69 6.66
N HIS A 155 17.51 3.87 6.18
CA HIS A 155 17.35 3.59 4.75
C HIS A 155 16.23 4.44 4.09
N GLY A 156 15.56 5.33 4.82
CA GLY A 156 14.45 6.12 4.30
C GLY A 156 13.25 5.27 3.85
N ALA A 157 13.11 4.06 4.41
CA ALA A 157 11.98 3.18 4.15
C ALA A 157 10.85 3.42 5.16
N ALA A 158 9.59 3.42 4.71
CA ALA A 158 8.46 3.60 5.60
C ALA A 158 8.10 2.30 6.32
N TYR A 159 7.93 2.38 7.64
CA TYR A 159 7.15 1.38 8.36
C TYR A 159 5.71 1.46 7.89
N CYS A 160 5.12 0.34 7.47
CA CYS A 160 3.71 0.30 7.12
C CYS A 160 2.85 0.30 8.39
N VAL A 161 2.14 1.39 8.64
CA VAL A 161 1.15 1.47 9.72
C VAL A 161 -0.03 0.57 9.37
N MET A 162 -0.44 -0.29 10.28
CA MET A 162 -1.50 -1.26 10.03
C MET A 162 -2.64 -1.09 11.02
N SER A 163 -3.86 -1.36 10.55
CA SER A 163 -5.04 -1.56 11.39
C SER A 163 -5.75 -2.83 10.94
N GLY A 164 -6.10 -3.71 11.88
CA GLY A 164 -6.80 -4.96 11.59
C GLY A 164 -6.64 -6.00 12.69
N ALA A 165 -7.44 -7.05 12.64
CA ALA A 165 -7.43 -8.12 13.64
C ALA A 165 -6.03 -8.71 13.87
N GLY A 166 -5.58 -8.74 15.11
CA GLY A 166 -4.28 -9.31 15.50
C GLY A 166 -3.06 -8.54 15.00
N LEU A 167 -3.23 -7.36 14.39
CA LEU A 167 -2.13 -6.55 13.91
C LEU A 167 -1.82 -5.39 14.88
N PRO A 168 -0.55 -5.09 15.15
CA PRO A 168 -0.20 -3.94 15.96
C PRO A 168 -0.38 -2.65 15.16
N CYS A 169 -1.07 -1.68 15.76
CA CYS A 169 -1.19 -0.33 15.21
C CYS A 169 -0.07 0.55 15.78
N VAL A 170 1.09 0.54 15.15
CA VAL A 170 2.24 1.37 15.53
C VAL A 170 2.27 2.61 14.64
N LEU A 171 2.03 3.79 15.22
CA LEU A 171 1.93 5.06 14.51
C LEU A 171 3.30 5.73 14.30
N ARG A 172 4.29 4.98 13.83
CA ARG A 172 5.66 5.48 13.63
C ARG A 172 5.91 5.84 12.16
N ALA A 173 6.31 7.07 11.91
CA ALA A 173 6.78 7.51 10.60
C ALA A 173 8.32 7.38 10.53
N THR A 174 8.84 6.46 9.74
CA THR A 174 10.27 6.16 9.58
C THR A 174 10.86 6.70 8.26
N ALA A 175 10.06 7.39 7.44
CA ALA A 175 10.50 7.94 6.16
C ALA A 175 9.95 9.35 5.94
N GLY A 176 10.34 9.99 4.84
CA GLY A 176 9.76 11.25 4.39
C GLY A 176 8.30 11.15 3.92
N PHE A 177 7.70 9.98 4.04
CA PHE A 177 6.29 9.72 3.78
C PHE A 177 5.76 8.67 4.75
N VAL A 178 4.43 8.58 4.87
CA VAL A 178 3.73 7.54 5.65
C VAL A 178 2.96 6.63 4.72
N TYR A 179 2.94 5.34 5.03
CA TYR A 179 2.17 4.34 4.31
C TYR A 179 1.30 3.58 5.31
N ALA A 180 -0.02 3.66 5.16
CA ALA A 180 -0.97 3.01 6.06
C ALA A 180 -1.86 2.03 5.30
N ARG A 181 -2.12 0.86 5.90
CA ARG A 181 -3.03 -0.15 5.37
C ARG A 181 -4.10 -0.50 6.40
N LEU A 182 -5.34 -0.23 6.03
CA LEU A 182 -6.51 -0.42 6.89
C LEU A 182 -7.23 -1.70 6.48
N HIS A 183 -7.04 -2.75 7.28
CA HIS A 183 -7.47 -4.11 6.98
C HIS A 183 -8.84 -4.47 7.56
N GLY A 184 -9.60 -3.49 8.05
CA GLY A 184 -10.92 -3.67 8.63
C GLY A 184 -10.91 -3.64 10.16
N PRO A 185 -12.02 -3.15 10.75
CA PRO A 185 -12.14 -2.98 12.19
C PRO A 185 -12.60 -4.24 12.93
N ASP A 186 -13.00 -5.31 12.23
CA ASP A 186 -13.44 -6.54 12.90
C ASP A 186 -12.30 -7.10 13.76
N PRO A 187 -12.52 -7.31 15.08
CA PRO A 187 -11.43 -7.72 15.99
C PRO A 187 -10.99 -9.18 15.81
N ARG A 188 -11.78 -10.00 15.11
CA ARG A 188 -11.54 -11.44 14.93
C ARG A 188 -11.18 -11.83 13.51
N HIS A 189 -11.66 -11.06 12.50
CA HIS A 189 -11.51 -11.42 11.11
C HIS A 189 -10.78 -10.32 10.35
N LEU A 190 -9.53 -10.61 9.95
CA LEU A 190 -8.74 -9.73 9.13
C LEU A 190 -9.44 -9.49 7.77
N TYR A 191 -9.40 -8.27 7.27
CA TYR A 191 -10.04 -7.80 6.04
C TYR A 191 -11.58 -7.68 6.11
N ALA A 192 -12.18 -7.83 7.29
CA ALA A 192 -13.62 -7.77 7.48
C ALA A 192 -14.09 -6.47 8.16
N GLY A 193 -15.38 -6.18 7.98
CA GLY A 193 -16.07 -5.05 8.60
C GLY A 193 -15.88 -3.71 7.89
N SER A 194 -16.68 -2.75 8.30
CA SER A 194 -16.63 -1.36 7.85
C SER A 194 -16.23 -0.46 9.01
N TYR A 195 -15.24 0.40 8.81
CA TYR A 195 -14.87 1.40 9.81
C TYR A 195 -16.04 2.34 10.07
N SER A 196 -16.28 2.67 11.35
CA SER A 196 -17.24 3.70 11.74
C SER A 196 -16.75 5.09 11.34
N ASP A 197 -17.65 6.07 11.35
CA ASP A 197 -17.27 7.46 11.13
C ASP A 197 -16.30 7.97 12.20
N ASP A 198 -16.41 7.51 13.45
CA ASP A 198 -15.49 7.89 14.52
C ASP A 198 -14.09 7.28 14.31
N ASP A 199 -14.00 6.02 13.87
CA ASP A 199 -12.73 5.43 13.46
C ASP A 199 -12.09 6.25 12.32
N LEU A 200 -12.88 6.61 11.30
CA LEU A 200 -12.40 7.36 10.15
C LEU A 200 -12.01 8.80 10.50
N ARG A 201 -12.71 9.46 11.46
CA ARG A 201 -12.28 10.76 12.00
C ARG A 201 -10.96 10.64 12.73
N TRP A 202 -10.79 9.60 13.55
CA TRP A 202 -9.53 9.35 14.24
C TRP A 202 -8.38 9.14 13.23
N TRP A 203 -8.60 8.39 12.16
CA TRP A 203 -7.61 8.24 11.09
C TRP A 203 -7.34 9.55 10.35
N ALA A 204 -8.37 10.37 10.12
CA ALA A 204 -8.20 11.68 9.49
C ALA A 204 -7.31 12.61 10.33
N GLU A 205 -7.44 12.59 11.66
CA GLU A 205 -6.54 13.32 12.57
C GLU A 205 -5.09 12.84 12.42
N ARG A 206 -4.84 11.53 12.40
CA ARG A 206 -3.49 10.99 12.18
C ARG A 206 -2.92 11.42 10.83
N VAL A 207 -3.71 11.39 9.77
CA VAL A 207 -3.30 11.90 8.45
C VAL A 207 -2.90 13.39 8.54
N ARG A 208 -3.68 14.22 9.21
CA ARG A 208 -3.35 15.65 9.41
C ARG A 208 -2.07 15.85 10.21
N GLU A 209 -1.88 15.09 11.28
CA GLU A 209 -0.64 15.12 12.09
C GLU A 209 0.59 14.81 11.25
N TRP A 210 0.54 13.74 10.44
CA TRP A 210 1.64 13.38 9.57
C TRP A 210 1.92 14.43 8.48
N THR A 211 0.87 14.97 7.86
CA THR A 211 1.03 16.04 6.85
C THR A 211 1.57 17.33 7.47
N ALA A 212 1.19 17.68 8.70
CA ALA A 212 1.72 18.82 9.43
C ALA A 212 3.24 18.71 9.68
N THR A 213 3.78 17.47 9.70
CA THR A 213 5.23 17.24 9.80
C THR A 213 5.97 17.23 8.46
N GLY A 214 5.31 17.61 7.36
CA GLY A 214 5.93 17.71 6.04
C GLY A 214 5.95 16.41 5.23
N ARG A 215 5.18 15.39 5.62
CA ARG A 215 5.18 14.07 4.97
C ARG A 215 4.02 13.92 3.99
N ASP A 216 4.27 13.25 2.87
CA ASP A 216 3.20 12.70 2.04
C ASP A 216 2.60 11.47 2.74
N VAL A 217 1.28 11.28 2.62
CA VAL A 217 0.58 10.18 3.30
C VAL A 217 -0.18 9.33 2.28
N PHE A 218 0.08 8.02 2.31
CA PHE A 218 -0.62 7.02 1.51
C PHE A 218 -1.47 6.14 2.43
N VAL A 219 -2.76 6.08 2.18
CA VAL A 219 -3.70 5.24 2.95
C VAL A 219 -4.45 4.31 2.00
N TYR A 220 -4.36 3.02 2.23
CA TYR A 220 -5.04 2.01 1.42
C TYR A 220 -5.96 1.14 2.26
N PHE A 221 -7.24 1.16 1.91
CA PHE A 221 -8.23 0.29 2.50
C PHE A 221 -8.18 -1.10 1.85
N ASN A 222 -8.07 -2.12 2.68
CA ASN A 222 -7.97 -3.53 2.27
C ASN A 222 -9.08 -4.41 2.89
N ASN A 223 -10.13 -3.79 3.41
CA ASN A 223 -11.38 -4.41 3.86
C ASN A 223 -12.41 -4.41 2.73
N ASP A 224 -12.06 -5.05 1.61
CA ASP A 224 -12.79 -4.90 0.34
C ASP A 224 -14.13 -5.67 0.30
N GLY A 225 -14.38 -6.58 1.22
CA GLY A 225 -15.65 -7.29 1.33
C GLY A 225 -16.84 -6.32 1.31
N GLU A 226 -17.91 -6.66 0.57
CA GLU A 226 -19.13 -5.85 0.42
C GLU A 226 -18.89 -4.41 -0.10
N GLY A 227 -17.69 -4.12 -0.62
CA GLY A 227 -17.32 -2.78 -1.07
C GLY A 227 -17.00 -1.79 0.07
N ASN A 228 -16.76 -2.27 1.29
CA ASN A 228 -16.45 -1.44 2.44
C ASN A 228 -15.18 -0.59 2.22
N ALA A 229 -14.16 -1.13 1.58
CA ALA A 229 -12.96 -0.38 1.23
C ALA A 229 -13.28 0.88 0.42
N VAL A 230 -14.19 0.79 -0.55
CA VAL A 230 -14.62 1.94 -1.38
C VAL A 230 -15.35 2.98 -0.55
N ARG A 231 -16.30 2.56 0.29
CA ARG A 231 -17.08 3.47 1.14
C ARG A 231 -16.18 4.16 2.15
N ASN A 232 -15.38 3.40 2.89
CA ASN A 232 -14.48 3.94 3.91
C ASN A 232 -13.41 4.87 3.30
N ALA A 233 -12.84 4.52 2.13
CA ALA A 233 -11.90 5.40 1.44
C ALA A 233 -12.54 6.74 1.02
N ARG A 234 -13.78 6.73 0.52
CA ARG A 234 -14.53 7.96 0.19
C ARG A 234 -14.79 8.81 1.43
N THR A 235 -15.23 8.21 2.53
CA THR A 235 -15.49 8.92 3.78
C THR A 235 -14.20 9.52 4.36
N LEU A 236 -13.10 8.76 4.38
CA LEU A 236 -11.82 9.30 4.86
C LEU A 236 -11.33 10.46 3.98
N ARG A 237 -11.45 10.36 2.65
CA ARG A 237 -11.13 11.46 1.72
C ARG A 237 -11.92 12.73 2.06
N TRP A 238 -13.21 12.59 2.28
CA TRP A 238 -14.05 13.72 2.68
C TRP A 238 -13.58 14.34 4.00
N PHE A 239 -13.24 13.52 5.01
CA PHE A 239 -12.75 14.03 6.30
C PHE A 239 -11.40 14.73 6.19
N VAL A 240 -10.52 14.34 5.29
CA VAL A 240 -9.21 15.00 5.11
C VAL A 240 -9.23 16.15 4.11
N GLY A 241 -10.35 16.40 3.42
CA GLY A 241 -10.51 17.48 2.45
C GLY A 241 -9.87 17.19 1.08
N GLU A 242 -9.84 15.91 0.67
CA GLU A 242 -9.27 15.44 -0.62
C GLU A 242 -10.34 15.25 -1.71
#